data_9fcc581c2117ae698e8f9a66a1af041f
#
_entry.id   9fcc581c2117ae698e8f9a66a1af041f
#
_cell.length_a   1.000
_cell.length_b   1.000
_cell.length_c   1.000
_cell.angle_alpha   90.00
_cell.angle_beta   90.00
_cell.angle_gamma   90.00
#
_symmetry.space_group_name_H-M   'P 1'
#
loop_
_entity.id
_entity.type
_entity.pdbx_description
1 polymer ?
#
loop_
_entity_poly.entity_id
_entity_poly.type
_entity_poly.pdbx_seq_one_letter_code
_entity_poly.pdbx_strand_id
1 'polypeptide(L)'
;MPHQAFRGLFMPTSNSNDITNLNVDYDYATTQDHIENDHWQGVLYTVLFLVVTAVLGIWIMQNSVNAYYQQTYHQDSPLKFFDEYPLWQKGGELGTLFYAEYDVAKNSIQQNNQYIVDTFNHDYAYTAEYKQQLAEKAKQEKIRLAKEAAAREHQNLLNQFSLTKNDQVFFAGDSLMQGVAPFVQKHLLENYEIKTVNLSKQSTGLSYPSFFDWPKTIKDTLASNPDIKILVVFLGPNDPWDMHNPQGGAYLKFKSPEWEAIYRSRIAEIIDTAKQHDVRVMWLTPPNMRKPALNEQMVYLNQVVADQVQKSKAFFIDSRVIFGNKNNVYSDYLVKDGQSIKMRSADGIHFSAEGQKAIAATIMQHLKVIQ
;
A
#
# COMPACT_ATOMS: atom_id res chain seq x y z
N MET A 1 -47.84 40.17 8.89
CA MET A 1 -47.93 41.23 9.91
C MET A 1 -47.18 40.78 11.15
N PRO A 2 -46.38 41.62 11.85
CA PRO A 2 -46.06 43.01 11.56
C PRO A 2 -44.56 43.30 11.36
N HIS A 3 -44.35 44.44 10.73
CA HIS A 3 -43.16 45.29 10.67
C HIS A 3 -42.54 45.63 12.03
N GLN A 4 -41.21 45.70 12.12
CA GLN A 4 -40.56 46.68 12.99
C GLN A 4 -39.36 47.34 12.31
N ALA A 5 -39.37 48.63 12.46
CA ALA A 5 -38.66 49.69 11.79
C ALA A 5 -37.19 49.85 12.25
N PHE A 6 -36.34 50.25 11.31
CA PHE A 6 -35.08 50.90 11.58
C PHE A 6 -35.30 52.31 12.20
N ARG A 7 -34.67 52.54 13.35
CA ARG A 7 -34.48 53.91 13.89
C ARG A 7 -33.05 54.35 13.69
N GLY A 8 -32.93 55.45 12.94
CA GLY A 8 -31.68 56.18 12.79
C GLY A 8 -31.30 56.90 14.08
N LEU A 9 -30.02 57.04 14.32
CA LEU A 9 -29.48 57.93 15.36
C LEU A 9 -28.91 59.19 14.72
N PHE A 10 -29.47 60.31 15.16
CA PHE A 10 -29.10 61.70 14.83
C PHE A 10 -27.71 62.05 15.39
N MET A 11 -26.93 62.84 14.62
CA MET A 11 -25.80 63.61 15.08
C MET A 11 -26.31 64.93 15.67
N PRO A 12 -25.70 65.42 16.72
CA PRO A 12 -25.85 66.84 17.09
C PRO A 12 -24.71 67.68 16.51
N THR A 13 -25.09 68.68 15.82
CA THR A 13 -24.28 69.90 15.48
C THR A 13 -24.04 70.75 16.73
N SER A 14 -22.81 71.15 17.02
CA SER A 14 -22.55 72.22 17.93
C SER A 14 -21.53 73.18 17.35
N ASN A 15 -21.92 74.42 17.57
CA ASN A 15 -21.44 75.71 17.08
C ASN A 15 -20.03 76.09 17.56
N SER A 16 -19.51 77.01 16.81
CA SER A 16 -18.27 77.77 16.79
C SER A 16 -17.95 78.58 18.05
N ASN A 17 -16.66 78.89 18.09
CA ASN A 17 -16.00 80.06 18.71
C ASN A 17 -15.54 79.86 20.18
N ASP A 18 -14.24 79.65 20.31
CA ASP A 18 -13.40 80.53 21.10
C ASP A 18 -11.93 80.41 20.68
N ILE A 19 -11.39 81.57 20.29
CA ILE A 19 -9.99 81.74 19.92
C ILE A 19 -9.28 82.24 21.18
N THR A 20 -8.31 81.37 21.68
CA THR A 20 -7.23 81.91 22.50
C THR A 20 -5.91 81.31 22.02
N ASN A 21 -5.04 82.23 21.61
CA ASN A 21 -3.68 82.02 21.20
C ASN A 21 -2.88 81.33 22.30
N LEU A 22 -2.38 80.11 22.00
CA LEU A 22 -1.21 79.59 22.65
C LEU A 22 -0.18 79.31 21.57
N ASN A 23 0.85 80.15 21.49
CA ASN A 23 2.08 79.88 20.81
C ASN A 23 2.75 78.68 21.50
N VAL A 24 2.70 77.50 20.88
CA VAL A 24 3.57 76.37 21.22
C VAL A 24 4.52 76.27 20.07
N ASP A 25 5.77 76.69 20.29
CA ASP A 25 6.89 76.35 19.38
C ASP A 25 7.01 74.85 19.35
N TYR A 26 6.45 74.24 18.33
CA TYR A 26 6.74 72.85 18.00
C TYR A 26 8.07 72.78 17.31
N ASP A 27 9.03 72.16 17.99
CA ASP A 27 10.34 71.76 17.44
C ASP A 27 10.13 70.71 16.34
N TYR A 28 9.97 71.16 15.12
CA TYR A 28 9.66 70.37 13.93
C TYR A 28 10.77 69.34 13.58
N ALA A 29 11.99 69.54 14.10
CA ALA A 29 13.12 68.71 13.76
C ALA A 29 13.11 67.30 14.53
N THR A 30 12.65 67.30 15.78
CA THR A 30 12.63 66.05 16.58
C THR A 30 11.47 65.15 16.27
N THR A 31 10.36 65.66 15.74
CA THR A 31 9.19 64.85 15.38
C THR A 31 9.38 64.13 14.05
N GLN A 32 10.16 64.65 13.10
CA GLN A 32 10.39 64.00 11.82
C GLN A 32 11.32 62.79 11.94
N ASP A 33 12.36 62.85 12.77
CA ASP A 33 13.29 61.76 13.01
C ASP A 33 12.61 60.58 13.74
N HIS A 34 11.66 60.83 14.64
CA HIS A 34 10.90 59.77 15.30
C HIS A 34 9.89 59.10 14.37
N ILE A 35 9.24 59.83 13.48
CA ILE A 35 8.28 59.27 12.52
C ILE A 35 8.99 58.47 11.44
N GLU A 36 10.17 58.87 10.95
CA GLU A 36 10.97 58.12 10.00
C GLU A 36 11.51 56.83 10.63
N ASN A 37 11.96 56.86 11.88
CA ASN A 37 12.50 55.70 12.58
C ASN A 37 11.42 54.63 12.86
N ASP A 38 10.22 55.06 13.23
CA ASP A 38 9.07 54.15 13.43
C ASP A 38 8.62 53.48 12.11
N HIS A 39 8.70 54.23 11.00
CA HIS A 39 8.38 53.69 9.68
C HIS A 39 9.39 52.61 9.22
N TRP A 40 10.70 52.83 9.43
CA TRP A 40 11.75 51.88 9.09
C TRP A 40 11.69 50.65 10.00
N GLN A 41 11.36 50.80 11.26
CA GLN A 41 11.14 49.67 12.18
C GLN A 41 9.92 48.82 11.73
N GLY A 42 8.82 49.46 11.34
CA GLY A 42 7.65 48.79 10.79
C GLY A 42 7.96 47.99 9.52
N VAL A 43 8.74 48.57 8.59
CA VAL A 43 9.19 47.89 7.38
C VAL A 43 10.09 46.70 7.74
N LEU A 44 11.04 46.88 8.67
CA LEU A 44 11.95 45.82 9.11
C LEU A 44 11.18 44.63 9.73
N TYR A 45 10.22 44.91 10.61
CA TYR A 45 9.36 43.85 11.20
C TYR A 45 8.53 43.13 10.15
N THR A 46 8.02 43.84 9.17
CA THR A 46 7.25 43.26 8.06
C THR A 46 8.13 42.32 7.21
N VAL A 47 9.33 42.78 6.85
CA VAL A 47 10.29 41.98 6.09
C VAL A 47 10.71 40.75 6.91
N LEU A 48 11.02 40.94 8.19
CA LEU A 48 11.40 39.82 9.07
C LEU A 48 10.26 38.83 9.18
N PHE A 49 9.03 39.27 9.36
CA PHE A 49 7.84 38.42 9.39
C PHE A 49 7.69 37.62 8.10
N LEU A 50 7.84 38.25 6.94
CA LEU A 50 7.76 37.58 5.64
C LEU A 50 8.86 36.53 5.47
N VAL A 51 10.10 36.85 5.88
CA VAL A 51 11.22 35.92 5.82
C VAL A 51 10.98 34.71 6.74
N VAL A 52 10.55 34.95 7.97
CA VAL A 52 10.24 33.87 8.93
C VAL A 52 9.11 32.98 8.40
N THR A 53 8.06 33.61 7.85
CA THR A 53 6.93 32.87 7.26
C THR A 53 7.37 32.02 6.06
N ALA A 54 8.23 32.56 5.19
CA ALA A 54 8.78 31.81 4.05
C ALA A 54 9.63 30.62 4.49
N VAL A 55 10.50 30.82 5.49
CA VAL A 55 11.34 29.75 6.05
C VAL A 55 10.49 28.66 6.70
N LEU A 56 9.48 29.04 7.49
CA LEU A 56 8.54 28.10 8.08
C LEU A 56 7.74 27.35 7.00
N GLY A 57 7.32 28.05 5.95
CA GLY A 57 6.64 27.43 4.81
C GLY A 57 7.50 26.37 4.13
N ILE A 58 8.77 26.67 3.85
CA ILE A 58 9.72 25.72 3.25
C ILE A 58 9.97 24.54 4.19
N TRP A 59 10.13 24.80 5.50
CA TRP A 59 10.34 23.78 6.53
C TRP A 59 9.18 22.78 6.61
N ILE A 60 7.93 23.26 6.55
CA ILE A 60 6.74 22.40 6.55
C ILE A 60 6.56 21.69 5.21
N MET A 61 6.80 22.38 4.09
CA MET A 61 6.54 21.88 2.73
C MET A 61 7.72 21.11 2.11
N GLN A 62 8.79 20.83 2.86
CA GLN A 62 10.01 20.20 2.36
C GLN A 62 9.76 18.93 1.55
N ASN A 63 8.83 18.05 2.01
CA ASN A 63 8.48 16.82 1.33
C ASN A 63 7.86 17.08 -0.06
N SER A 64 7.05 18.12 -0.19
CA SER A 64 6.46 18.53 -1.47
C SER A 64 7.50 19.12 -2.42
N VAL A 65 8.43 19.90 -1.90
CA VAL A 65 9.54 20.46 -2.68
C VAL A 65 10.47 19.32 -3.17
N ASN A 66 10.81 18.38 -2.28
CA ASN A 66 11.63 17.22 -2.64
C ASN A 66 10.95 16.36 -3.73
N ALA A 67 9.65 16.10 -3.59
CA ALA A 67 8.88 15.36 -4.57
C ALA A 67 8.80 16.09 -5.92
N TYR A 68 8.60 17.41 -5.91
CA TYR A 68 8.59 18.22 -7.13
C TYR A 68 9.93 18.17 -7.87
N TYR A 69 11.05 18.31 -7.15
CA TYR A 69 12.38 18.23 -7.75
C TYR A 69 12.64 16.87 -8.37
N GLN A 70 12.28 15.79 -7.67
CA GLN A 70 12.43 14.43 -8.20
C GLN A 70 11.56 14.19 -9.44
N GLN A 71 10.32 14.68 -9.45
CA GLN A 71 9.41 14.50 -10.58
C GLN A 71 9.81 15.34 -11.80
N THR A 72 10.31 16.56 -11.59
CA THR A 72 10.54 17.52 -12.66
C THR A 72 11.97 17.43 -13.20
N TYR A 73 12.95 17.28 -12.31
CA TYR A 73 14.37 17.36 -12.68
C TYR A 73 15.10 16.02 -12.53
N HIS A 74 14.43 14.96 -12.01
CA HIS A 74 15.04 13.64 -11.73
C HIS A 74 16.30 13.74 -10.85
N GLN A 75 16.34 14.72 -9.97
CA GLN A 75 17.44 15.01 -9.06
C GLN A 75 16.94 15.27 -7.66
N ASP A 76 17.82 15.09 -6.68
CA ASP A 76 17.54 15.46 -5.30
C ASP A 76 17.45 16.98 -5.16
N SER A 77 16.52 17.46 -4.35
CA SER A 77 16.39 18.89 -4.08
C SER A 77 17.57 19.38 -3.19
N PRO A 78 17.93 20.68 -3.26
CA PRO A 78 18.92 21.24 -2.34
C PRO A 78 18.55 21.10 -0.86
N LEU A 79 17.26 20.91 -0.54
CA LEU A 79 16.79 20.74 0.83
C LEU A 79 17.15 19.41 1.44
N LYS A 80 17.50 18.40 0.62
CA LYS A 80 17.91 17.07 1.07
C LYS A 80 19.17 17.10 1.96
N PHE A 81 19.99 18.13 1.81
CA PHE A 81 21.13 18.35 2.69
C PHE A 81 20.74 18.46 4.18
N PHE A 82 19.53 18.88 4.47
CA PHE A 82 19.03 19.06 5.83
C PHE A 82 18.36 17.82 6.41
N ASP A 83 18.15 16.74 5.64
CA ASP A 83 17.40 15.55 6.04
C ASP A 83 18.04 14.81 7.24
N GLU A 84 19.32 14.98 7.49
CA GLU A 84 20.02 14.41 8.66
C GLU A 84 19.72 15.12 9.97
N TYR A 85 19.10 16.31 9.94
CA TYR A 85 18.84 17.09 11.15
C TYR A 85 17.45 16.76 11.74
N PRO A 86 17.38 16.29 13.01
CA PRO A 86 16.10 15.89 13.62
C PRO A 86 15.04 17.01 13.64
N LEU A 87 15.47 18.28 13.81
CA LEU A 87 14.56 19.42 13.79
C LEU A 87 13.97 19.66 12.39
N TRP A 88 14.75 19.39 11.35
CA TRP A 88 14.28 19.48 9.97
C TRP A 88 13.23 18.41 9.67
N GLN A 89 13.47 17.16 10.06
CA GLN A 89 12.53 16.03 9.88
C GLN A 89 11.16 16.33 10.48
N LYS A 90 11.10 16.99 11.65
CA LYS A 90 9.83 17.38 12.28
C LYS A 90 8.98 18.30 11.41
N GLY A 91 9.58 19.18 10.62
CA GLY A 91 8.86 20.00 9.65
C GLY A 91 8.16 19.16 8.59
N GLY A 92 8.83 18.15 8.05
CA GLY A 92 8.26 17.21 7.10
C GLY A 92 7.12 16.36 7.67
N GLU A 93 7.24 15.93 8.93
CA GLU A 93 6.17 15.22 9.65
C GLU A 93 4.92 16.12 9.81
N LEU A 94 5.12 17.38 10.24
CA LEU A 94 4.04 18.38 10.35
C LEU A 94 3.38 18.62 8.98
N GLY A 95 4.17 18.76 7.93
CA GLY A 95 3.65 18.93 6.56
C GLY A 95 2.75 17.76 6.16
N THR A 96 3.16 16.53 6.44
CA THR A 96 2.37 15.33 6.15
C THR A 96 1.03 15.32 6.92
N LEU A 97 1.04 15.72 8.19
CA LEU A 97 -0.19 15.85 8.99
C LEU A 97 -1.12 16.93 8.42
N PHE A 98 -0.60 18.11 8.04
CA PHE A 98 -1.41 19.17 7.43
C PHE A 98 -2.07 18.73 6.12
N TYR A 99 -1.37 17.98 5.27
CA TYR A 99 -1.96 17.47 4.03
C TYR A 99 -3.04 16.43 4.29
N ALA A 100 -2.84 15.55 5.27
CA ALA A 100 -3.86 14.57 5.66
C ALA A 100 -5.14 15.25 6.19
N GLU A 101 -5.00 16.26 7.07
CA GLU A 101 -6.13 17.04 7.59
C GLU A 101 -6.80 17.90 6.51
N TYR A 102 -6.02 18.46 5.57
CA TYR A 102 -6.56 19.20 4.44
C TYR A 102 -7.45 18.31 3.55
N ASP A 103 -7.03 17.09 3.27
CA ASP A 103 -7.83 16.14 2.47
C ASP A 103 -9.12 15.75 3.20
N VAL A 104 -9.07 15.55 4.52
CA VAL A 104 -10.27 15.30 5.34
C VAL A 104 -11.21 16.51 5.31
N ALA A 105 -10.70 17.73 5.51
CA ALA A 105 -11.48 18.97 5.48
C ALA A 105 -12.09 19.22 4.09
N LYS A 106 -11.33 19.01 3.02
CA LYS A 106 -11.78 19.14 1.63
C LYS A 106 -12.92 18.16 1.33
N ASN A 107 -12.78 16.90 1.74
CA ASN A 107 -13.82 15.91 1.55
C ASN A 107 -15.09 16.25 2.35
N SER A 108 -14.96 16.74 3.58
CA SER A 108 -16.08 17.17 4.41
C SER A 108 -16.81 18.37 3.80
N ILE A 109 -16.07 19.35 3.26
CA ILE A 109 -16.66 20.52 2.57
C ILE A 109 -17.38 20.07 1.30
N GLN A 110 -16.79 19.15 0.52
CA GLN A 110 -17.45 18.62 -0.68
C GLN A 110 -18.73 17.86 -0.34
N GLN A 111 -18.72 17.04 0.71
CA GLN A 111 -19.91 16.31 1.17
C GLN A 111 -21.00 17.27 1.67
N ASN A 112 -20.64 18.29 2.46
CA ASN A 112 -21.59 19.31 2.91
C ASN A 112 -22.15 20.13 1.76
N ASN A 113 -21.33 20.54 0.80
CA ASN A 113 -21.80 21.27 -0.38
C ASN A 113 -22.75 20.38 -1.21
N GLN A 114 -22.44 19.10 -1.38
CA GLN A 114 -23.34 18.17 -2.07
C GLN A 114 -24.67 18.02 -1.31
N TYR A 115 -24.63 17.86 0.01
CA TYR A 115 -25.82 17.79 0.87
C TYR A 115 -26.68 19.07 0.77
N ILE A 116 -26.06 20.26 0.78
CA ILE A 116 -26.76 21.54 0.62
C ILE A 116 -27.40 21.63 -0.77
N VAL A 117 -26.67 21.27 -1.83
CA VAL A 117 -27.20 21.24 -3.20
C VAL A 117 -28.36 20.25 -3.32
N ASP A 118 -28.24 19.06 -2.75
CA ASP A 118 -29.31 18.05 -2.78
C ASP A 118 -30.53 18.47 -1.98
N THR A 119 -30.32 19.15 -0.85
CA THR A 119 -31.41 19.69 -0.01
C THR A 119 -32.11 20.85 -0.69
N PHE A 120 -31.38 21.79 -1.31
CA PHE A 120 -31.95 22.93 -2.04
C PHE A 120 -32.66 22.50 -3.33
N ASN A 121 -32.17 21.45 -4.02
CA ASN A 121 -32.76 20.95 -5.25
C ASN A 121 -33.79 19.83 -5.01
N HIS A 122 -34.11 19.50 -3.76
CA HIS A 122 -35.10 18.47 -3.43
C HIS A 122 -36.48 18.79 -4.00
N ASP A 123 -36.84 20.08 -4.10
CA ASP A 123 -38.11 20.55 -4.66
C ASP A 123 -38.08 20.68 -6.20
N TYR A 124 -36.89 20.77 -6.80
CA TYR A 124 -36.70 20.72 -8.25
C TYR A 124 -36.23 19.30 -8.62
N ALA A 125 -37.18 18.46 -8.98
CA ALA A 125 -36.87 17.09 -9.43
C ALA A 125 -35.91 17.17 -10.63
N TYR A 126 -34.64 16.79 -10.41
CA TYR A 126 -33.72 16.55 -11.54
C TYR A 126 -34.41 15.67 -12.58
N THR A 127 -34.28 16.04 -13.85
CA THR A 127 -34.80 15.17 -14.93
C THR A 127 -34.16 13.78 -14.81
N ALA A 128 -34.86 12.76 -15.26
CA ALA A 128 -34.35 11.39 -15.25
C ALA A 128 -32.98 11.29 -15.93
N GLU A 129 -32.80 12.02 -17.02
CA GLU A 129 -31.54 12.12 -17.79
C GLU A 129 -30.39 12.72 -16.98
N TYR A 130 -30.65 13.78 -16.23
CA TYR A 130 -29.62 14.40 -15.38
C TYR A 130 -29.23 13.50 -14.22
N LYS A 131 -30.17 12.81 -13.59
CA LYS A 131 -29.90 11.79 -12.56
C LYS A 131 -29.04 10.65 -13.10
N GLN A 132 -29.32 10.22 -14.33
CA GLN A 132 -28.54 9.18 -15.00
C GLN A 132 -27.11 9.64 -15.30
N GLN A 133 -26.93 10.89 -15.77
CA GLN A 133 -25.61 11.48 -16.01
C GLN A 133 -24.78 11.61 -14.72
N LEU A 134 -25.40 12.03 -13.61
CA LEU A 134 -24.74 12.10 -12.29
C LEU A 134 -24.32 10.72 -11.80
N ALA A 135 -25.19 9.72 -11.92
CA ALA A 135 -24.90 8.33 -11.54
C ALA A 135 -23.74 7.75 -12.37
N GLU A 136 -23.71 8.01 -13.67
CA GLU A 136 -22.62 7.54 -14.54
C GLU A 136 -21.31 8.24 -14.23
N LYS A 137 -21.31 9.57 -13.97
CA LYS A 137 -20.10 10.30 -13.51
C LYS A 137 -19.59 9.76 -12.19
N ALA A 138 -20.47 9.52 -11.22
CA ALA A 138 -20.09 8.97 -9.91
C ALA A 138 -19.51 7.55 -10.06
N LYS A 139 -20.06 6.73 -10.96
CA LYS A 139 -19.55 5.39 -11.25
C LYS A 139 -18.16 5.45 -11.91
N GLN A 140 -17.96 6.33 -12.88
CA GLN A 140 -16.66 6.50 -13.56
C GLN A 140 -15.59 7.02 -12.57
N GLU A 141 -15.94 7.97 -11.72
CA GLU A 141 -15.03 8.48 -10.69
C GLU A 141 -14.66 7.39 -9.69
N LYS A 142 -15.61 6.58 -9.25
CA LYS A 142 -15.34 5.42 -8.38
C LYS A 142 -14.38 4.42 -9.04
N ILE A 143 -14.56 4.15 -10.35
CA ILE A 143 -13.67 3.28 -11.12
C ILE A 143 -12.26 3.89 -11.22
N ARG A 144 -12.17 5.20 -11.46
CA ARG A 144 -10.89 5.93 -11.52
C ARG A 144 -10.13 5.83 -10.21
N LEU A 145 -10.79 6.17 -9.10
CA LEU A 145 -10.20 6.11 -7.76
C LEU A 145 -9.76 4.68 -7.38
N ALA A 146 -10.58 3.68 -7.73
CA ALA A 146 -10.21 2.28 -7.51
C ALA A 146 -8.97 1.86 -8.31
N LYS A 147 -8.83 2.31 -9.57
CA LYS A 147 -7.64 2.06 -10.39
C LYS A 147 -6.39 2.73 -9.81
N GLU A 148 -6.51 3.97 -9.36
CA GLU A 148 -5.40 4.70 -8.73
C GLU A 148 -4.96 4.06 -7.42
N ALA A 149 -5.91 3.64 -6.57
CA ALA A 149 -5.62 2.91 -5.35
C ALA A 149 -4.91 1.58 -5.63
N ALA A 150 -5.40 0.80 -6.60
CA ALA A 150 -4.77 -0.44 -7.02
C ALA A 150 -3.35 -0.24 -7.59
N ALA A 151 -3.13 0.84 -8.35
CA ALA A 151 -1.82 1.17 -8.88
C ALA A 151 -0.83 1.56 -7.76
N ARG A 152 -1.26 2.33 -6.76
CA ARG A 152 -0.45 2.67 -5.57
C ARG A 152 -0.12 1.43 -4.76
N GLU A 153 -1.10 0.57 -4.53
CA GLU A 153 -0.90 -0.69 -3.81
C GLU A 153 0.11 -1.59 -4.55
N HIS A 154 -0.03 -1.74 -5.86
CA HIS A 154 0.92 -2.49 -6.69
C HIS A 154 2.33 -1.91 -6.59
N GLN A 155 2.49 -0.59 -6.67
CA GLN A 155 3.79 0.07 -6.53
C GLN A 155 4.41 -0.15 -5.14
N ASN A 156 3.59 -0.09 -4.09
CA ASN A 156 4.04 -0.38 -2.73
C ASN A 156 4.50 -1.84 -2.58
N LEU A 157 3.77 -2.78 -3.20
CA LEU A 157 4.16 -4.20 -3.22
C LEU A 157 5.48 -4.40 -3.95
N LEU A 158 5.67 -3.82 -5.13
CA LEU A 158 6.95 -3.88 -5.86
C LEU A 158 8.11 -3.34 -5.03
N ASN A 159 7.91 -2.26 -4.28
CA ASN A 159 8.94 -1.72 -3.40
C ASN A 159 9.25 -2.65 -2.22
N GLN A 160 8.27 -3.42 -1.72
CA GLN A 160 8.49 -4.40 -0.66
C GLN A 160 9.31 -5.62 -1.13
N PHE A 161 9.22 -5.99 -2.41
CA PHE A 161 9.93 -7.12 -3.01
C PHE A 161 11.12 -6.67 -3.87
N SER A 162 11.80 -5.63 -3.41
CA SER A 162 13.02 -5.15 -4.05
C SER A 162 14.22 -6.02 -3.67
N LEU A 163 15.09 -6.27 -4.65
CA LEU A 163 16.32 -7.05 -4.51
C LEU A 163 17.50 -6.27 -5.11
N THR A 164 18.63 -6.33 -4.44
CA THR A 164 19.94 -5.98 -5.00
C THR A 164 20.67 -7.25 -5.45
N LYS A 165 21.80 -7.11 -6.15
CA LYS A 165 22.62 -8.25 -6.59
C LYS A 165 23.20 -9.09 -5.43
N ASN A 166 23.26 -8.52 -4.23
CA ASN A 166 23.78 -9.21 -3.04
C ASN A 166 22.67 -9.99 -2.29
N ASP A 167 21.42 -9.70 -2.60
CA ASP A 167 20.27 -10.36 -1.96
C ASP A 167 19.99 -11.72 -2.61
N GLN A 168 19.33 -12.58 -1.85
CA GLN A 168 18.95 -13.92 -2.31
C GLN A 168 17.44 -14.13 -2.19
N VAL A 169 16.90 -14.97 -3.07
CA VAL A 169 15.54 -15.49 -3.00
C VAL A 169 15.59 -16.95 -2.55
N PHE A 170 14.78 -17.29 -1.56
CA PHE A 170 14.61 -18.64 -1.05
C PHE A 170 13.28 -19.24 -1.52
N PHE A 171 13.34 -20.41 -2.16
CA PHE A 171 12.19 -21.18 -2.61
C PHE A 171 11.94 -22.35 -1.67
N ALA A 172 10.78 -22.37 -1.02
CA ALA A 172 10.30 -23.42 -0.14
C ALA A 172 8.99 -23.98 -0.69
N GLY A 173 8.87 -25.31 -0.80
CA GLY A 173 7.66 -25.90 -1.34
C GLY A 173 7.78 -27.36 -1.69
N ASP A 174 6.70 -27.90 -2.23
CA ASP A 174 6.63 -29.29 -2.68
C ASP A 174 7.03 -29.47 -4.16
N SER A 175 6.51 -30.50 -4.80
CA SER A 175 6.75 -30.78 -6.23
C SER A 175 6.24 -29.68 -7.17
N LEU A 176 5.27 -28.86 -6.74
CA LEU A 176 4.82 -27.69 -7.52
C LEU A 176 5.94 -26.65 -7.59
N MET A 177 6.59 -26.35 -6.44
CA MET A 177 7.72 -25.44 -6.40
C MET A 177 8.93 -25.99 -7.14
N GLN A 178 9.20 -27.31 -7.08
CA GLN A 178 10.29 -27.93 -7.85
C GLN A 178 10.17 -27.70 -9.35
N GLY A 179 8.95 -27.64 -9.87
CA GLY A 179 8.71 -27.34 -11.28
C GLY A 179 8.89 -25.85 -11.62
N VAL A 180 8.58 -24.96 -10.70
CA VAL A 180 8.55 -23.50 -10.94
C VAL A 180 9.87 -22.83 -10.62
N ALA A 181 10.48 -23.13 -9.48
CA ALA A 181 11.69 -22.48 -9.00
C ALA A 181 12.83 -22.41 -10.01
N PRO A 182 13.15 -23.47 -10.79
CA PRO A 182 14.25 -23.45 -11.76
C PRO A 182 14.13 -22.32 -12.81
N PHE A 183 12.91 -21.97 -13.23
CA PHE A 183 12.69 -20.88 -14.19
C PHE A 183 12.99 -19.51 -13.58
N VAL A 184 12.58 -19.28 -12.33
CA VAL A 184 12.86 -18.04 -11.60
C VAL A 184 14.35 -17.94 -11.30
N GLN A 185 14.98 -19.04 -10.82
CA GLN A 185 16.40 -19.12 -10.52
C GLN A 185 17.25 -18.79 -11.74
N LYS A 186 16.95 -19.41 -12.89
CA LYS A 186 17.64 -19.15 -14.14
C LYS A 186 17.53 -17.67 -14.52
N HIS A 187 16.32 -17.09 -14.47
CA HIS A 187 16.10 -15.72 -14.85
C HIS A 187 16.84 -14.73 -13.95
N LEU A 188 16.81 -14.93 -12.63
CA LEU A 188 17.50 -14.09 -11.65
C LEU A 188 19.02 -14.15 -11.80
N LEU A 189 19.56 -15.35 -12.05
CA LEU A 189 21.01 -15.55 -12.22
C LEU A 189 21.52 -14.94 -13.53
N GLU A 190 20.85 -15.26 -14.65
CA GLU A 190 21.34 -14.86 -15.99
C GLU A 190 21.17 -13.34 -16.26
N ASN A 191 20.13 -12.71 -15.73
CA ASN A 191 19.87 -11.31 -16.02
C ASN A 191 20.35 -10.34 -14.94
N TYR A 192 20.53 -10.81 -13.69
CA TYR A 192 20.81 -9.94 -12.55
C TYR A 192 21.92 -10.43 -11.63
N GLU A 193 22.53 -11.59 -11.91
CA GLU A 193 23.55 -12.24 -11.07
C GLU A 193 23.06 -12.54 -9.62
N ILE A 194 21.74 -12.56 -9.40
CA ILE A 194 21.14 -12.82 -8.10
C ILE A 194 21.14 -14.33 -7.84
N LYS A 195 21.77 -14.75 -6.74
CA LYS A 195 21.79 -16.12 -6.26
C LYS A 195 20.47 -16.49 -5.59
N THR A 196 20.19 -17.77 -5.55
CA THR A 196 18.94 -18.27 -4.94
C THR A 196 19.20 -19.53 -4.12
N VAL A 197 18.38 -19.77 -3.12
CA VAL A 197 18.32 -21.01 -2.35
C VAL A 197 17.05 -21.75 -2.75
N ASN A 198 17.15 -23.03 -3.13
CA ASN A 198 15.99 -23.83 -3.47
C ASN A 198 16.01 -25.12 -2.66
N LEU A 199 15.15 -25.22 -1.67
CA LEU A 199 14.96 -26.40 -0.83
C LEU A 199 13.65 -27.13 -1.13
N SER A 200 12.99 -26.84 -2.28
CA SER A 200 11.76 -27.51 -2.65
C SER A 200 11.94 -29.03 -2.65
N LYS A 201 10.99 -29.73 -2.02
CA LYS A 201 11.05 -31.15 -1.81
C LYS A 201 9.72 -31.82 -2.10
N GLN A 202 9.68 -32.74 -3.05
CA GLN A 202 8.45 -33.44 -3.42
C GLN A 202 7.80 -34.17 -2.24
N SER A 203 6.50 -34.33 -2.30
CA SER A 203 5.69 -35.05 -1.31
C SER A 203 5.72 -34.45 0.10
N THR A 204 6.17 -33.19 0.25
CA THR A 204 6.15 -32.46 1.53
C THR A 204 4.95 -31.54 1.63
N GLY A 205 4.64 -31.14 2.86
CA GLY A 205 3.56 -30.22 3.19
C GLY A 205 3.68 -29.75 4.63
N LEU A 206 2.66 -29.06 5.12
CA LEU A 206 2.61 -28.58 6.51
C LEU A 206 1.94 -29.60 7.45
N SER A 207 1.18 -30.59 6.92
CA SER A 207 0.43 -31.53 7.76
C SER A 207 1.30 -32.57 8.45
N TYR A 208 2.49 -32.89 7.93
CA TYR A 208 3.38 -33.97 8.41
C TYR A 208 4.81 -33.48 8.73
N PRO A 209 5.01 -32.69 9.81
CA PRO A 209 6.34 -32.20 10.17
C PRO A 209 7.33 -33.31 10.56
N SER A 210 6.85 -34.49 11.00
CA SER A 210 7.70 -35.65 11.25
C SER A 210 8.36 -36.22 9.99
N PHE A 211 7.76 -36.02 8.81
CA PHE A 211 8.36 -36.39 7.54
C PHE A 211 9.29 -35.26 7.02
N PHE A 212 8.81 -34.02 7.06
CA PHE A 212 9.57 -32.85 6.70
C PHE A 212 8.98 -31.58 7.38
N ASP A 213 9.79 -30.96 8.22
CA ASP A 213 9.40 -29.82 9.02
C ASP A 213 9.76 -28.51 8.30
N TRP A 214 8.79 -27.94 7.56
CA TRP A 214 8.98 -26.68 6.84
C TRP A 214 9.24 -25.50 7.78
N PRO A 215 8.48 -25.28 8.87
CA PRO A 215 8.78 -24.21 9.84
C PRO A 215 10.23 -24.25 10.33
N LYS A 216 10.68 -25.43 10.78
CA LYS A 216 12.07 -25.62 11.23
C LYS A 216 13.08 -25.41 10.10
N THR A 217 12.86 -25.99 8.93
CA THR A 217 13.77 -25.87 7.78
C THR A 217 13.94 -24.41 7.36
N ILE A 218 12.84 -23.66 7.28
CA ILE A 218 12.88 -22.23 6.93
C ILE A 218 13.63 -21.46 8.01
N LYS A 219 13.33 -21.69 9.29
CA LYS A 219 14.01 -21.03 10.41
C LYS A 219 15.52 -21.23 10.37
N ASP A 220 15.97 -22.49 10.21
CA ASP A 220 17.40 -22.83 10.18
C ASP A 220 18.10 -22.22 8.95
N THR A 221 17.42 -22.19 7.81
CA THR A 221 17.95 -21.61 6.58
C THR A 221 18.11 -20.11 6.67
N LEU A 222 17.11 -19.39 7.21
CA LEU A 222 17.17 -17.94 7.39
C LEU A 222 18.20 -17.54 8.43
N ALA A 223 18.34 -18.32 9.52
CA ALA A 223 19.36 -18.08 10.53
C ALA A 223 20.80 -18.26 10.00
N SER A 224 21.00 -19.15 9.05
CA SER A 224 22.33 -19.45 8.45
C SER A 224 22.65 -18.60 7.22
N ASN A 225 21.68 -17.92 6.63
CA ASN A 225 21.88 -17.13 5.41
C ASN A 225 21.19 -15.77 5.47
N PRO A 226 21.87 -14.73 5.98
CA PRO A 226 21.32 -13.38 6.15
C PRO A 226 21.08 -12.63 4.83
N ASP A 227 21.62 -13.12 3.71
CA ASP A 227 21.43 -12.51 2.40
C ASP A 227 20.04 -12.79 1.81
N ILE A 228 19.31 -13.76 2.36
CA ILE A 228 17.93 -14.02 1.93
C ILE A 228 17.05 -12.84 2.34
N LYS A 229 16.37 -12.24 1.35
CA LYS A 229 15.43 -11.12 1.55
C LYS A 229 14.00 -11.46 1.15
N ILE A 230 13.84 -12.48 0.32
CA ILE A 230 12.52 -12.94 -0.13
C ILE A 230 12.43 -14.45 0.05
N LEU A 231 11.32 -14.90 0.68
CA LEU A 231 10.91 -16.28 0.77
C LEU A 231 9.67 -16.50 -0.10
N VAL A 232 9.76 -17.41 -1.06
CA VAL A 232 8.63 -17.81 -1.91
C VAL A 232 8.18 -19.21 -1.47
N VAL A 233 6.92 -19.32 -1.04
CA VAL A 233 6.33 -20.58 -0.54
C VAL A 233 5.27 -21.07 -1.51
N PHE A 234 5.33 -22.36 -1.86
CA PHE A 234 4.32 -23.02 -2.70
C PHE A 234 4.08 -24.45 -2.22
N LEU A 235 3.03 -24.66 -1.43
CA LEU A 235 2.66 -25.93 -0.78
C LEU A 235 1.16 -26.18 -0.93
N GLY A 236 0.73 -27.42 -0.82
CA GLY A 236 -0.69 -27.71 -0.67
C GLY A 236 -1.18 -29.09 -1.06
N PRO A 237 -0.93 -29.65 -2.26
CA PRO A 237 -1.56 -30.91 -2.69
C PRO A 237 -1.29 -32.12 -1.80
N ASN A 238 -0.25 -32.06 -0.98
CA ASN A 238 0.13 -33.13 -0.05
C ASN A 238 -0.45 -32.91 1.37
N ASP A 239 -1.20 -31.83 1.60
CA ASP A 239 -1.65 -31.46 2.95
C ASP A 239 -3.05 -31.97 3.35
N PRO A 240 -3.99 -32.31 2.44
CA PRO A 240 -5.37 -32.64 2.82
C PRO A 240 -5.50 -34.08 3.39
N TRP A 241 -4.81 -34.28 4.49
CA TRP A 241 -4.82 -35.56 5.24
C TRP A 241 -5.05 -35.30 6.73
N ASP A 242 -5.57 -36.32 7.44
CA ASP A 242 -5.60 -36.32 8.90
C ASP A 242 -4.19 -36.17 9.44
N MET A 243 -3.92 -35.23 10.33
CA MET A 243 -2.58 -35.01 10.88
C MET A 243 -2.42 -35.55 12.30
N HIS A 244 -1.19 -35.85 12.67
CA HIS A 244 -0.87 -36.25 14.04
C HIS A 244 -1.19 -35.11 15.02
N ASN A 245 -1.86 -35.42 16.12
CA ASN A 245 -2.13 -34.47 17.18
C ASN A 245 -0.84 -34.22 18.01
N PRO A 246 -0.29 -33.00 18.01
CA PRO A 246 0.90 -32.69 18.81
C PRO A 246 0.75 -32.95 20.31
N GLN A 247 -0.48 -32.92 20.82
CA GLN A 247 -0.79 -33.20 22.22
C GLN A 247 -0.97 -34.66 22.53
N GLY A 248 -0.79 -35.54 21.54
CA GLY A 248 -1.02 -36.99 21.65
C GLY A 248 -2.48 -37.40 21.41
N GLY A 249 -2.73 -38.73 21.38
CA GLY A 249 -4.07 -39.23 21.16
C GLY A 249 -4.42 -39.47 19.69
N ALA A 250 -5.69 -39.35 19.32
CA ALA A 250 -6.18 -39.60 17.97
C ALA A 250 -5.68 -38.59 16.96
N TYR A 251 -5.56 -38.98 15.70
CA TYR A 251 -5.30 -38.07 14.60
C TYR A 251 -6.39 -37.03 14.46
N LEU A 252 -5.98 -35.78 14.22
CA LEU A 252 -6.90 -34.70 13.92
C LEU A 252 -7.43 -34.87 12.50
N LYS A 253 -8.73 -34.88 12.37
CA LYS A 253 -9.40 -35.06 11.07
C LYS A 253 -9.22 -33.84 10.20
N PHE A 254 -8.88 -34.03 8.94
CA PHE A 254 -8.83 -32.97 7.95
C PHE A 254 -10.13 -32.16 7.94
N LYS A 255 -10.03 -30.83 7.93
CA LYS A 255 -11.12 -29.85 8.08
C LYS A 255 -11.73 -29.75 9.50
N SER A 256 -11.24 -30.47 10.51
CA SER A 256 -11.68 -30.21 11.87
C SER A 256 -11.13 -28.86 12.37
N PRO A 257 -11.81 -28.21 13.33
CA PRO A 257 -11.31 -26.95 13.90
C PRO A 257 -9.90 -27.05 14.48
N GLU A 258 -9.58 -28.17 15.11
CA GLU A 258 -8.26 -28.43 15.70
C GLU A 258 -7.20 -28.61 14.61
N TRP A 259 -7.52 -29.33 13.53
CA TRP A 259 -6.65 -29.47 12.36
C TRP A 259 -6.35 -28.11 11.75
N GLU A 260 -7.39 -27.32 11.50
CA GLU A 260 -7.26 -26.00 10.90
C GLU A 260 -6.44 -25.06 11.78
N ALA A 261 -6.65 -25.06 13.08
CA ALA A 261 -5.89 -24.22 14.02
C ALA A 261 -4.39 -24.51 13.97
N ILE A 262 -4.00 -25.81 13.94
CA ILE A 262 -2.60 -26.22 13.84
C ILE A 262 -2.03 -25.87 12.45
N TYR A 263 -2.79 -26.09 11.39
CA TYR A 263 -2.33 -25.75 10.04
C TYR A 263 -2.07 -24.23 9.91
N ARG A 264 -2.99 -23.40 10.40
CA ARG A 264 -2.83 -21.93 10.45
C ARG A 264 -1.65 -21.50 11.31
N SER A 265 -1.41 -22.15 12.44
CA SER A 265 -0.26 -21.83 13.30
C SER A 265 1.08 -22.06 12.59
N ARG A 266 1.21 -23.13 11.80
CA ARG A 266 2.41 -23.42 11.01
C ARG A 266 2.65 -22.40 9.90
N ILE A 267 1.58 -21.92 9.24
CA ILE A 267 1.68 -20.83 8.28
C ILE A 267 2.15 -19.55 8.99
N ALA A 268 1.54 -19.22 10.13
CA ALA A 268 1.91 -18.04 10.92
C ALA A 268 3.38 -18.12 11.39
N GLU A 269 3.82 -19.27 11.89
CA GLU A 269 5.20 -19.49 12.33
C GLU A 269 6.22 -19.24 11.23
N ILE A 270 5.96 -19.71 10.00
CA ILE A 270 6.83 -19.45 8.85
C ILE A 270 6.91 -17.96 8.56
N ILE A 271 5.76 -17.27 8.51
CA ILE A 271 5.70 -15.86 8.19
C ILE A 271 6.35 -15.01 9.29
N ASP A 272 6.10 -15.33 10.55
CA ASP A 272 6.66 -14.59 11.69
C ASP A 272 8.17 -14.83 11.80
N THR A 273 8.65 -16.05 11.53
CA THR A 273 10.09 -16.35 11.42
C THR A 273 10.73 -15.51 10.30
N ALA A 274 10.13 -15.44 9.13
CA ALA A 274 10.64 -14.63 8.04
C ALA A 274 10.72 -13.14 8.41
N LYS A 275 9.69 -12.60 9.08
CA LYS A 275 9.70 -11.21 9.56
C LYS A 275 10.80 -10.93 10.58
N GLN A 276 11.08 -11.87 11.49
CA GLN A 276 12.17 -11.73 12.47
C GLN A 276 13.54 -11.61 11.80
N HIS A 277 13.69 -12.14 10.60
CA HIS A 277 14.91 -12.06 9.78
C HIS A 277 14.86 -10.96 8.70
N ASP A 278 13.87 -10.07 8.74
CA ASP A 278 13.62 -9.04 7.72
C ASP A 278 13.45 -9.62 6.30
N VAL A 279 12.81 -10.78 6.20
CA VAL A 279 12.52 -11.49 4.96
C VAL A 279 11.04 -11.32 4.59
N ARG A 280 10.78 -10.92 3.37
CA ARG A 280 9.41 -10.79 2.83
C ARG A 280 8.93 -12.13 2.31
N VAL A 281 7.67 -12.45 2.62
CA VAL A 281 7.06 -13.73 2.21
C VAL A 281 6.09 -13.52 1.06
N MET A 282 6.27 -14.30 0.01
CA MET A 282 5.35 -14.45 -1.11
C MET A 282 4.79 -15.87 -1.07
N TRP A 283 3.50 -16.03 -0.83
CA TRP A 283 2.86 -17.32 -0.67
C TRP A 283 1.91 -17.61 -1.83
N LEU A 284 2.18 -18.72 -2.54
CA LEU A 284 1.32 -19.19 -3.63
C LEU A 284 0.41 -20.32 -3.13
N THR A 285 -0.84 -20.33 -3.59
CA THR A 285 -1.75 -21.46 -3.40
C THR A 285 -1.82 -22.34 -4.63
N PRO A 286 -2.07 -23.66 -4.45
CA PRO A 286 -2.26 -24.58 -5.56
C PRO A 286 -3.42 -24.18 -6.48
N PRO A 287 -3.33 -24.46 -7.78
CA PRO A 287 -4.43 -24.29 -8.72
C PRO A 287 -5.51 -25.37 -8.54
N ASN A 288 -6.56 -25.28 -9.35
CA ASN A 288 -7.59 -26.31 -9.40
C ASN A 288 -7.00 -27.66 -9.83
N MET A 289 -7.54 -28.76 -9.30
CA MET A 289 -7.10 -30.13 -9.53
C MET A 289 -8.08 -30.92 -10.40
N ARG A 290 -7.58 -31.86 -11.21
CA ARG A 290 -8.44 -32.64 -12.10
C ARG A 290 -9.37 -33.58 -11.32
N LYS A 291 -8.86 -34.23 -10.26
CA LYS A 291 -9.69 -35.11 -9.42
C LYS A 291 -10.64 -34.27 -8.58
N PRO A 292 -11.98 -34.44 -8.71
CA PRO A 292 -12.95 -33.61 -8.01
C PRO A 292 -12.78 -33.55 -6.50
N ALA A 293 -12.52 -34.70 -5.86
CA ALA A 293 -12.31 -34.77 -4.42
C ALA A 293 -11.07 -33.97 -3.97
N LEU A 294 -9.95 -34.07 -4.69
CA LEU A 294 -8.75 -33.27 -4.41
C LEU A 294 -8.99 -31.80 -4.70
N ASN A 295 -9.75 -31.47 -5.75
CA ASN A 295 -10.10 -30.09 -6.06
C ASN A 295 -10.90 -29.45 -4.94
N GLU A 296 -11.91 -30.13 -4.41
CA GLU A 296 -12.70 -29.66 -3.26
C GLU A 296 -11.83 -29.43 -2.02
N GLN A 297 -10.89 -30.33 -1.77
CA GLN A 297 -9.92 -30.21 -0.68
C GLN A 297 -9.01 -28.99 -0.90
N MET A 298 -8.56 -28.73 -2.13
CA MET A 298 -7.75 -27.56 -2.45
C MET A 298 -8.53 -26.25 -2.34
N VAL A 299 -9.81 -26.23 -2.72
CA VAL A 299 -10.67 -25.05 -2.53
C VAL A 299 -10.70 -24.63 -1.07
N TYR A 300 -10.95 -25.58 -0.17
CA TYR A 300 -10.93 -25.34 1.28
C TYR A 300 -9.53 -24.90 1.76
N LEU A 301 -8.50 -25.66 1.41
CA LEU A 301 -7.13 -25.39 1.86
C LEU A 301 -6.65 -24.01 1.39
N ASN A 302 -6.91 -23.65 0.14
CA ASN A 302 -6.56 -22.34 -0.42
C ASN A 302 -7.24 -21.20 0.34
N GLN A 303 -8.47 -21.38 0.82
CA GLN A 303 -9.15 -20.38 1.65
C GLN A 303 -8.46 -20.24 3.00
N VAL A 304 -8.15 -21.36 3.67
CA VAL A 304 -7.42 -21.35 4.96
C VAL A 304 -6.06 -20.67 4.83
N VAL A 305 -5.31 -20.97 3.76
CA VAL A 305 -4.02 -20.35 3.47
C VAL A 305 -4.19 -18.86 3.19
N ALA A 306 -5.12 -18.46 2.30
CA ALA A 306 -5.33 -17.08 1.94
C ALA A 306 -5.67 -16.22 3.16
N ASP A 307 -6.62 -16.68 3.99
CA ASP A 307 -7.03 -15.98 5.21
C ASP A 307 -5.87 -15.83 6.19
N GLN A 308 -5.08 -16.88 6.39
CA GLN A 308 -3.95 -16.82 7.33
C GLN A 308 -2.80 -15.95 6.82
N VAL A 309 -2.47 -16.04 5.54
CA VAL A 309 -1.41 -15.24 4.91
C VAL A 309 -1.79 -13.75 4.98
N GLN A 310 -3.04 -13.39 4.69
CA GLN A 310 -3.54 -12.02 4.80
C GLN A 310 -3.54 -11.54 6.25
N LYS A 311 -4.01 -12.35 7.20
CA LYS A 311 -3.97 -12.05 8.64
C LYS A 311 -2.54 -11.79 9.12
N SER A 312 -1.59 -12.56 8.60
CA SER A 312 -0.16 -12.39 8.89
C SER A 312 0.50 -11.28 8.06
N LYS A 313 -0.24 -10.52 7.24
CA LYS A 313 0.25 -9.42 6.40
C LYS A 313 1.41 -9.84 5.48
N ALA A 314 1.36 -11.05 4.94
CA ALA A 314 2.26 -11.51 3.89
C ALA A 314 1.59 -11.39 2.51
N PHE A 315 2.40 -11.46 1.46
CA PHE A 315 1.90 -11.34 0.11
C PHE A 315 1.34 -12.67 -0.40
N PHE A 316 0.15 -12.63 -0.97
CA PHE A 316 -0.59 -13.80 -1.41
C PHE A 316 -0.78 -13.81 -2.92
N ILE A 317 -0.51 -14.95 -3.55
CA ILE A 317 -0.76 -15.20 -4.98
C ILE A 317 -1.71 -16.38 -5.14
N ASP A 318 -2.89 -16.12 -5.67
CA ASP A 318 -3.82 -17.17 -6.08
C ASP A 318 -3.44 -17.68 -7.48
N SER A 319 -2.82 -18.85 -7.54
CA SER A 319 -2.38 -19.43 -8.82
C SER A 319 -3.54 -19.82 -9.75
N ARG A 320 -4.79 -19.93 -9.25
CA ARG A 320 -5.97 -20.20 -10.09
C ARG A 320 -6.18 -19.08 -11.11
N VAL A 321 -5.86 -17.82 -10.73
CA VAL A 321 -5.96 -16.66 -11.61
C VAL A 321 -5.04 -16.78 -12.82
N ILE A 322 -3.84 -17.32 -12.62
CA ILE A 322 -2.84 -17.50 -13.68
C ILE A 322 -3.35 -18.43 -14.78
N PHE A 323 -4.19 -19.39 -14.40
CA PHE A 323 -4.79 -20.37 -15.31
C PHE A 323 -6.18 -19.97 -15.82
N GLY A 324 -6.55 -18.68 -15.64
CA GLY A 324 -7.81 -18.13 -16.17
C GLY A 324 -9.07 -18.63 -15.48
N ASN A 325 -8.95 -19.30 -14.33
CA ASN A 325 -10.09 -19.97 -13.72
C ASN A 325 -10.25 -19.69 -12.22
N LYS A 326 -11.10 -18.70 -11.89
CA LYS A 326 -11.50 -18.40 -10.52
C LYS A 326 -12.67 -19.24 -9.99
N ASN A 327 -13.32 -20.01 -10.86
CA ASN A 327 -14.59 -20.69 -10.55
C ASN A 327 -14.41 -22.12 -10.00
N ASN A 328 -13.22 -22.44 -9.49
CA ASN A 328 -12.88 -23.77 -8.94
C ASN A 328 -13.05 -24.93 -9.93
N VAL A 329 -13.01 -24.65 -11.22
CA VAL A 329 -13.10 -25.64 -12.30
C VAL A 329 -11.71 -25.90 -12.87
N TYR A 330 -11.32 -27.15 -12.97
CA TYR A 330 -10.05 -27.55 -13.59
C TYR A 330 -10.08 -27.39 -15.10
N SER A 331 -8.98 -26.93 -15.66
CA SER A 331 -8.71 -26.99 -17.11
C SER A 331 -7.26 -27.39 -17.36
N ASP A 332 -7.04 -28.22 -18.38
CA ASP A 332 -5.70 -28.53 -18.87
C ASP A 332 -5.10 -27.38 -19.66
N TYR A 333 -5.96 -26.54 -20.26
CA TYR A 333 -5.58 -25.53 -21.22
C TYR A 333 -6.04 -24.14 -20.79
N LEU A 334 -5.24 -23.15 -21.15
CA LEU A 334 -5.59 -21.74 -21.11
C LEU A 334 -5.74 -21.23 -22.54
N VAL A 335 -6.86 -20.57 -22.83
CA VAL A 335 -7.05 -19.86 -24.12
C VAL A 335 -6.52 -18.44 -23.97
N LYS A 336 -5.47 -18.11 -24.73
CA LYS A 336 -4.87 -16.79 -24.77
C LYS A 336 -4.67 -16.40 -26.23
N ASP A 337 -5.16 -15.22 -26.61
CA ASP A 337 -5.04 -14.66 -27.96
C ASP A 337 -5.54 -15.65 -29.07
N GLY A 338 -6.63 -16.38 -28.78
CA GLY A 338 -7.22 -17.39 -29.68
C GLY A 338 -6.45 -18.71 -29.74
N GLN A 339 -5.34 -18.85 -29.01
CA GLN A 339 -4.54 -20.09 -28.96
C GLN A 339 -4.81 -20.88 -27.69
N SER A 340 -4.94 -22.19 -27.81
CA SER A 340 -5.09 -23.11 -26.68
C SER A 340 -3.72 -23.61 -26.22
N ILE A 341 -3.29 -23.13 -25.06
CA ILE A 341 -1.97 -23.45 -24.48
C ILE A 341 -2.16 -24.48 -23.39
N LYS A 342 -1.46 -25.61 -23.50
CA LYS A 342 -1.49 -26.64 -22.45
C LYS A 342 -0.71 -26.18 -21.22
N MET A 343 -1.41 -26.04 -20.10
CA MET A 343 -0.85 -25.52 -18.84
C MET A 343 -0.58 -26.61 -17.80
N ARG A 344 -1.23 -27.75 -17.91
CA ARG A 344 -1.18 -28.82 -16.89
C ARG A 344 -0.55 -30.10 -17.43
N SER A 345 0.12 -30.83 -16.57
CA SER A 345 0.64 -32.16 -16.90
C SER A 345 -0.46 -33.25 -16.93
N ALA A 346 -0.13 -34.42 -17.44
CA ALA A 346 -1.11 -35.49 -17.63
C ALA A 346 -1.72 -36.04 -16.32
N ASP A 347 -1.10 -35.81 -15.18
CA ASP A 347 -1.59 -36.27 -13.86
C ASP A 347 -2.73 -35.39 -13.30
N GLY A 348 -2.91 -34.17 -13.85
CA GLY A 348 -3.92 -33.22 -13.40
C GLY A 348 -3.60 -32.53 -12.07
N ILE A 349 -2.36 -32.60 -11.59
CA ILE A 349 -1.82 -31.96 -10.39
C ILE A 349 -0.70 -30.99 -10.74
N HIS A 350 0.29 -31.44 -11.49
CA HIS A 350 1.46 -30.67 -11.86
C HIS A 350 1.24 -29.80 -13.12
N PHE A 351 2.22 -29.01 -13.43
CA PHE A 351 2.19 -28.09 -14.57
C PHE A 351 2.96 -28.65 -15.76
N SER A 352 2.54 -28.31 -16.96
CA SER A 352 3.39 -28.38 -18.15
C SER A 352 4.52 -27.37 -18.05
N ALA A 353 5.50 -27.44 -18.95
CA ALA A 353 6.54 -26.42 -19.03
C ALA A 353 5.98 -24.99 -19.18
N GLU A 354 4.90 -24.81 -19.96
CA GLU A 354 4.25 -23.51 -20.14
C GLU A 354 3.53 -23.04 -18.85
N GLY A 355 2.90 -23.96 -18.13
CA GLY A 355 2.30 -23.65 -16.83
C GLY A 355 3.34 -23.24 -15.78
N GLN A 356 4.49 -23.92 -15.73
CA GLN A 356 5.61 -23.59 -14.85
C GLN A 356 6.18 -22.19 -15.18
N LYS A 357 6.41 -21.90 -16.45
CA LYS A 357 6.83 -20.59 -16.92
C LYS A 357 5.84 -19.46 -16.57
N ALA A 358 4.54 -19.73 -16.70
CA ALA A 358 3.51 -18.75 -16.38
C ALA A 358 3.53 -18.38 -14.88
N ILE A 359 3.66 -19.36 -13.98
CA ILE A 359 3.79 -19.08 -12.54
C ILE A 359 5.11 -18.37 -12.25
N ALA A 360 6.22 -18.82 -12.84
CA ALA A 360 7.52 -18.15 -12.69
C ALA A 360 7.47 -16.70 -13.15
N ALA A 361 6.84 -16.40 -14.28
CA ALA A 361 6.62 -15.06 -14.78
C ALA A 361 5.79 -14.21 -13.80
N THR A 362 4.75 -14.80 -13.19
CA THR A 362 3.96 -14.12 -12.18
C THR A 362 4.80 -13.78 -10.93
N ILE A 363 5.62 -14.69 -10.45
CA ILE A 363 6.56 -14.42 -9.35
C ILE A 363 7.49 -13.26 -9.73
N MET A 364 8.09 -13.31 -10.93
CA MET A 364 9.00 -12.27 -11.41
C MET A 364 8.36 -10.90 -11.57
N GLN A 365 7.08 -10.82 -11.95
CA GLN A 365 6.33 -9.56 -12.04
C GLN A 365 6.21 -8.82 -10.69
N HIS A 366 6.35 -9.53 -9.58
CA HIS A 366 6.31 -8.96 -8.23
C HIS A 366 7.71 -8.69 -7.65
N LEU A 367 8.78 -9.07 -8.34
CA LEU A 367 10.15 -8.79 -7.94
C LEU A 367 10.67 -7.54 -8.65
N LYS A 368 11.28 -6.64 -7.90
CA LYS A 368 11.94 -5.44 -8.42
C LYS A 368 13.44 -5.55 -8.17
N VAL A 369 14.22 -5.67 -9.22
CA VAL A 369 15.69 -5.63 -9.09
C VAL A 369 16.14 -4.18 -9.14
N ILE A 370 16.86 -3.76 -8.11
CA ILE A 370 17.51 -2.45 -7.99
C ILE A 370 18.98 -2.63 -8.39
N GLN A 371 19.39 -1.92 -9.43
CA GLN A 371 20.78 -1.93 -9.91
C GLN A 371 21.63 -0.94 -9.13
#